data_c68135ea32e88025dc5ba6a3b9b69c42
#
_entry.id   c68135ea32e88025dc5ba6a3b9b69c42
#
_cell.length_a   1.000
_cell.length_b   1.000
_cell.length_c   1.000
_cell.angle_alpha   90.00
_cell.angle_beta   90.00
_cell.angle_gamma   90.00
#
_symmetry.space_group_name_H-M   'P 1'
#
loop_
_entity.id
_entity.type
_entity.pdbx_description
1 polymer ?
#
loop_
_entity_poly.entity_id
_entity_poly.type
_entity_poly.pdbx_seq_one_letter_code
_entity_poly.pdbx_strand_id
1 'polypeptide(L)'
;RRASTKIHLFCDRSEIVFLICATASEVFTYIGYVIVAVLALMAMIVIHELGHYTAGKLLGFKIDEFAIGFGPAIIKKRNKKTGELFTLRPFPIGGFCAFHGEDAEGAMVDENGNQIKDENGNIVKDPDAFNNQKAWKRLVVLFSGAFMNFLSAIVIITIYFTAYGQLLPDVVGVHDT
;
A
#
# COMPACT_ATOMS: atom_id res chain seq x y z
N ARG A 1 -67.09 -13.41 -26.42
CA ARG A 1 -66.52 -14.09 -25.23
C ARG A 1 -65.06 -13.55 -25.04
N ARG A 2 -64.83 -12.62 -24.10
CA ARG A 2 -63.52 -12.17 -23.69
C ARG A 2 -63.00 -13.14 -22.64
N ALA A 3 -61.98 -13.88 -22.97
CA ALA A 3 -61.22 -14.65 -21.98
C ALA A 3 -60.36 -13.66 -21.18
N SER A 4 -60.74 -13.45 -19.92
CA SER A 4 -59.95 -12.69 -18.96
C SER A 4 -58.84 -13.61 -18.42
N THR A 5 -57.66 -13.46 -18.96
CA THR A 5 -56.47 -14.13 -18.40
C THR A 5 -56.07 -13.40 -17.13
N LYS A 6 -56.56 -13.87 -16.00
CA LYS A 6 -56.06 -13.47 -14.69
C LYS A 6 -54.70 -14.12 -14.53
N ILE A 7 -53.66 -13.35 -14.72
CA ILE A 7 -52.29 -13.70 -14.30
C ILE A 7 -52.31 -13.65 -12.77
N HIS A 8 -52.45 -14.81 -12.14
CA HIS A 8 -52.18 -14.94 -10.70
C HIS A 8 -50.70 -14.82 -10.49
N LEU A 9 -50.24 -13.62 -10.14
CA LEU A 9 -48.94 -13.42 -9.51
C LEU A 9 -49.03 -13.98 -8.07
N PHE A 10 -49.00 -15.31 -7.97
CA PHE A 10 -48.79 -15.95 -6.68
C PHE A 10 -47.29 -16.03 -6.47
N CYS A 11 -46.68 -14.93 -6.09
CA CYS A 11 -45.30 -14.96 -5.57
C CYS A 11 -45.41 -15.53 -4.15
N ASP A 12 -45.04 -16.80 -3.99
CA ASP A 12 -45.03 -17.45 -2.68
C ASP A 12 -44.03 -16.73 -1.78
N ARG A 13 -44.41 -16.53 -0.51
CA ARG A 13 -43.55 -15.89 0.49
C ARG A 13 -42.22 -16.61 0.63
N SER A 14 -42.15 -17.90 0.40
CA SER A 14 -40.94 -18.71 0.41
C SER A 14 -39.98 -18.33 -0.72
N GLU A 15 -40.48 -18.05 -1.92
CA GLU A 15 -39.65 -17.61 -3.06
C GLU A 15 -39.06 -16.22 -2.84
N ILE A 16 -39.84 -15.29 -2.24
CA ILE A 16 -39.33 -13.95 -1.89
C ILE A 16 -38.25 -14.04 -0.83
N VAL A 17 -38.43 -14.84 0.23
CA VAL A 17 -37.43 -15.04 1.28
C VAL A 17 -36.17 -15.67 0.70
N PHE A 18 -36.29 -16.69 -0.17
CA PHE A 18 -35.15 -17.31 -0.82
C PHE A 18 -34.37 -16.30 -1.70
N LEU A 19 -35.08 -15.48 -2.47
CA LEU A 19 -34.46 -14.45 -3.31
C LEU A 19 -33.74 -13.39 -2.46
N ILE A 20 -34.34 -12.93 -1.37
CA ILE A 20 -33.70 -11.98 -0.45
C ILE A 20 -32.47 -12.59 0.22
N CYS A 21 -32.52 -13.85 0.64
CA CYS A 21 -31.36 -14.53 1.22
C CYS A 21 -30.26 -14.74 0.20
N ALA A 22 -30.58 -15.10 -1.05
CA ALA A 22 -29.58 -15.25 -2.12
C ALA A 22 -28.89 -13.93 -2.44
N THR A 23 -29.65 -12.84 -2.59
CA THR A 23 -29.07 -11.51 -2.82
C THR A 23 -28.24 -10.99 -1.65
N ALA A 24 -28.66 -11.26 -0.42
CA ALA A 24 -27.87 -10.92 0.78
C ALA A 24 -26.53 -11.68 0.80
N SER A 25 -26.53 -12.98 0.49
CA SER A 25 -25.31 -13.79 0.38
C SER A 25 -24.34 -13.25 -0.67
N GLU A 26 -24.83 -12.85 -1.83
CA GLU A 26 -24.01 -12.23 -2.87
C GLU A 26 -23.39 -10.91 -2.40
N VAL A 27 -24.19 -10.04 -1.76
CA VAL A 27 -23.70 -8.76 -1.22
C VAL A 27 -22.59 -8.98 -0.19
N PHE A 28 -22.75 -9.93 0.75
CA PHE A 28 -21.68 -10.25 1.72
C PHE A 28 -20.42 -10.78 1.03
N THR A 29 -20.57 -11.56 -0.01
CA THR A 29 -19.45 -12.08 -0.81
C THR A 29 -18.68 -10.93 -1.50
N TYR A 30 -19.39 -10.00 -2.13
CA TYR A 30 -18.76 -8.82 -2.74
C TYR A 30 -18.06 -7.92 -1.71
N ILE A 31 -18.68 -7.70 -0.55
CA ILE A 31 -18.04 -6.97 0.54
C ILE A 31 -16.74 -7.68 0.97
N GLY A 32 -16.76 -9.00 1.09
CA GLY A 32 -15.57 -9.80 1.40
C GLY A 32 -14.45 -9.59 0.37
N TYR A 33 -14.77 -9.64 -0.92
CA TYR A 33 -13.79 -9.37 -1.99
C TYR A 33 -13.21 -7.96 -1.93
N VAL A 34 -14.04 -6.95 -1.65
CA VAL A 34 -13.58 -5.56 -1.50
C VAL A 34 -12.62 -5.45 -0.31
N ILE A 35 -12.94 -6.06 0.83
CA ILE A 35 -12.06 -6.06 2.00
C ILE A 35 -10.71 -6.72 1.68
N VAL A 36 -10.73 -7.89 1.04
CA VAL A 36 -9.49 -8.58 0.64
C VAL A 36 -8.66 -7.74 -0.33
N ALA A 37 -9.31 -7.09 -1.31
CA ALA A 37 -8.63 -6.21 -2.26
C ALA A 37 -7.97 -5.00 -1.56
N VAL A 38 -8.66 -4.37 -0.61
CA VAL A 38 -8.11 -3.25 0.17
C VAL A 38 -6.93 -3.71 1.04
N LEU A 39 -7.03 -4.87 1.68
CA LEU A 39 -5.93 -5.44 2.48
C LEU A 39 -4.72 -5.79 1.61
N ALA A 40 -4.93 -6.35 0.42
CA ALA A 40 -3.87 -6.64 -0.54
C ALA A 40 -3.18 -5.36 -1.02
N LEU A 41 -3.96 -4.33 -1.36
CA LEU A 41 -3.43 -3.02 -1.72
C LEU A 41 -2.60 -2.41 -0.59
N MET A 42 -3.11 -2.45 0.64
CA MET A 42 -2.38 -1.96 1.81
C MET A 42 -1.06 -2.71 2.01
N ALA A 43 -1.06 -4.04 1.88
CA ALA A 43 0.15 -4.85 1.99
C ALA A 43 1.20 -4.44 0.93
N MET A 44 0.78 -4.22 -0.32
CA MET A 44 1.66 -3.77 -1.40
C MET A 44 2.26 -2.38 -1.12
N ILE A 45 1.46 -1.46 -0.57
CA ILE A 45 1.95 -0.13 -0.18
C ILE A 45 2.96 -0.24 0.96
N VAL A 46 2.67 -1.03 1.99
CA VAL A 46 3.61 -1.22 3.12
C VAL A 46 4.93 -1.82 2.65
N ILE A 47 4.90 -2.79 1.73
CA ILE A 47 6.11 -3.38 1.12
C ILE A 47 6.89 -2.32 0.33
N HIS A 48 6.20 -1.47 -0.40
CA HIS A 48 6.79 -0.36 -1.14
C HIS A 48 7.52 0.62 -0.20
N GLU A 49 6.85 1.09 0.84
CA GLU A 49 7.43 2.00 1.84
C GLU A 49 8.59 1.36 2.62
N LEU A 50 8.48 0.04 2.88
CA LEU A 50 9.56 -0.73 3.50
C LEU A 50 10.81 -0.76 2.60
N GLY A 51 10.64 -0.72 1.27
CA GLY A 51 11.73 -0.56 0.32
C GLY A 51 12.50 0.74 0.54
N HIS A 52 11.80 1.88 0.59
CA HIS A 52 12.39 3.19 0.87
C HIS A 52 13.08 3.21 2.23
N TYR A 53 12.40 2.69 3.27
CA TYR A 53 12.94 2.61 4.61
C TYR A 53 14.24 1.80 4.68
N THR A 54 14.26 0.58 4.11
CA THR A 54 15.44 -0.29 4.16
C THR A 54 16.60 0.28 3.37
N ALA A 55 16.37 0.80 2.17
CA ALA A 55 17.41 1.44 1.37
C ALA A 55 17.94 2.71 2.07
N GLY A 56 17.06 3.52 2.64
CA GLY A 56 17.43 4.70 3.41
C GLY A 56 18.34 4.36 4.57
N LYS A 57 17.99 3.35 5.36
CA LYS A 57 18.82 2.86 6.48
C LYS A 57 20.17 2.35 6.03
N LEU A 58 20.21 1.54 4.97
CA LEU A 58 21.48 0.98 4.45
C LEU A 58 22.42 2.05 3.90
N LEU A 59 21.87 3.12 3.32
CA LEU A 59 22.64 4.23 2.77
C LEU A 59 22.96 5.35 3.77
N GLY A 60 22.49 5.20 5.02
CA GLY A 60 22.79 6.12 6.12
C GLY A 60 21.92 7.39 6.12
N PHE A 61 20.74 7.36 5.52
CA PHE A 61 19.77 8.45 5.62
C PHE A 61 19.12 8.48 7.00
N LYS A 62 18.85 9.69 7.49
CA LYS A 62 18.05 9.92 8.68
C LYS A 62 16.57 9.86 8.30
N ILE A 63 15.80 9.03 9.01
CA ILE A 63 14.38 8.85 8.81
C ILE A 63 13.64 9.43 10.01
N ASP A 64 12.72 10.34 9.76
CA ASP A 64 11.95 11.00 10.80
C ASP A 64 10.70 10.20 11.15
N GLU A 65 9.94 9.71 10.15
CA GLU A 65 8.72 8.93 10.38
C GLU A 65 8.55 7.83 9.34
N PHE A 66 8.10 6.66 9.82
CA PHE A 66 7.55 5.58 9.01
C PHE A 66 6.09 5.37 9.39
N ALA A 67 5.17 5.66 8.47
CA ALA A 67 3.74 5.63 8.71
C ALA A 67 3.03 4.58 7.86
N ILE A 68 2.13 3.83 8.50
CA ILE A 68 1.20 2.92 7.82
C ILE A 68 -0.19 3.51 7.92
N GLY A 69 -0.84 3.74 6.77
CA GLY A 69 -2.15 4.39 6.68
C GLY A 69 -2.08 5.91 6.64
N PHE A 70 -3.25 6.53 6.54
CA PHE A 70 -3.45 7.99 6.59
C PHE A 70 -4.34 8.41 7.75
N GLY A 71 -4.31 9.70 8.07
CA GLY A 71 -5.11 10.31 9.13
C GLY A 71 -4.34 10.55 10.42
N PRO A 72 -5.03 10.84 11.54
CA PRO A 72 -4.38 11.05 12.83
C PRO A 72 -3.77 9.74 13.34
N ALA A 73 -2.56 9.80 13.90
CA ALA A 73 -1.87 8.61 14.36
C ALA A 73 -2.55 8.02 15.60
N ILE A 74 -3.05 6.79 15.50
CA ILE A 74 -3.65 6.02 16.60
C ILE A 74 -2.56 5.44 17.50
N ILE A 75 -1.53 4.86 16.88
CA ILE A 75 -0.39 4.29 17.60
C ILE A 75 0.86 5.07 17.17
N LYS A 76 1.63 5.53 18.17
CA LYS A 76 2.91 6.20 17.97
C LYS A 76 3.99 5.48 18.80
N LYS A 77 5.04 5.03 18.14
CA LYS A 77 6.18 4.40 18.81
C LYS A 77 7.47 5.04 18.34
N ARG A 78 8.16 5.74 19.24
CA ARG A 78 9.47 6.33 18.95
C ARG A 78 10.59 5.37 19.31
N ASN A 79 11.49 5.16 18.38
CA ASN A 79 12.72 4.41 18.65
C ASN A 79 13.66 5.28 19.48
N LYS A 80 13.98 4.86 20.70
CA LYS A 80 14.84 5.62 21.63
C LYS A 80 16.29 5.78 21.16
N LYS A 81 16.77 4.89 20.26
CA LYS A 81 18.15 4.92 19.77
C LYS A 81 18.32 5.80 18.53
N THR A 82 17.38 5.75 17.62
CA THR A 82 17.47 6.43 16.31
C THR A 82 16.60 7.68 16.24
N GLY A 83 15.64 7.85 17.17
CA GLY A 83 14.68 8.96 17.16
C GLY A 83 13.53 8.80 16.18
N GLU A 84 13.55 7.79 15.34
CA GLU A 84 12.52 7.50 14.34
C GLU A 84 11.15 7.27 14.95
N LEU A 85 10.13 7.80 14.32
CA LEU A 85 8.76 7.64 14.72
C LEU A 85 8.06 6.58 13.83
N PHE A 86 7.52 5.53 14.45
CA PHE A 86 6.65 4.56 13.79
C PHE A 86 5.21 4.89 14.14
N THR A 87 4.35 5.08 13.13
CA THR A 87 2.95 5.41 13.32
C THR A 87 2.03 4.46 12.57
N LEU A 88 0.91 4.12 13.24
CA LEU A 88 -0.23 3.43 12.62
C LEU A 88 -1.42 4.38 12.61
N ARG A 89 -2.06 4.51 11.46
CA ARG A 89 -3.15 5.47 11.20
C ARG A 89 -4.42 4.73 10.75
N PRO A 90 -5.63 5.28 10.97
CA PRO A 90 -6.89 4.54 10.83
C PRO A 90 -7.28 4.20 9.39
N PHE A 91 -6.88 5.02 8.41
CA PHE A 91 -7.27 4.77 7.03
C PHE A 91 -6.24 3.89 6.33
N PRO A 92 -6.59 2.62 5.98
CA PRO A 92 -5.65 1.64 5.42
C PRO A 92 -5.37 1.86 3.93
N ILE A 93 -5.39 3.11 3.48
CA ILE A 93 -5.15 3.49 2.09
C ILE A 93 -3.90 4.35 2.06
N GLY A 94 -2.71 3.71 1.98
CA GLY A 94 -1.46 4.42 1.89
C GLY A 94 -0.50 4.19 3.04
N GLY A 95 0.59 4.93 2.99
CA GLY A 95 1.67 4.97 3.96
C GLY A 95 2.71 5.98 3.47
N PHE A 96 3.74 6.23 4.26
CA PHE A 96 4.87 7.05 3.83
C PHE A 96 6.11 6.78 4.69
N CYS A 97 7.26 7.02 4.10
CA CYS A 97 8.55 7.06 4.77
C CYS A 97 9.12 8.48 4.63
N ALA A 98 9.05 9.29 5.69
CA ALA A 98 9.54 10.66 5.69
C ALA A 98 11.03 10.69 6.02
N PHE A 99 11.81 11.26 5.10
CA PHE A 99 13.24 11.48 5.30
C PHE A 99 13.49 12.87 5.88
N HIS A 100 14.51 12.97 6.71
CA HIS A 100 14.89 14.21 7.36
C HIS A 100 15.19 15.32 6.36
N GLY A 101 14.60 16.50 6.57
CA GLY A 101 14.83 17.68 5.75
C GLY A 101 14.29 17.61 4.32
N GLU A 102 13.44 16.64 3.99
CA GLU A 102 12.82 16.51 2.68
C GLU A 102 11.89 17.69 2.39
N ASP A 103 11.02 18.04 3.36
CA ASP A 103 10.05 19.15 3.25
C ASP A 103 10.71 20.53 3.31
N ALA A 104 11.87 20.64 3.98
CA ALA A 104 12.58 21.91 4.18
C ALA A 104 13.58 22.25 3.06
N GLU A 105 13.46 21.60 1.91
CA GLU A 105 14.38 21.79 0.76
C GLU A 105 15.87 21.66 1.12
N GLY A 106 16.16 20.92 2.19
CA GLY A 106 17.51 20.72 2.69
C GLY A 106 18.06 21.87 3.54
N ALA A 107 17.22 22.82 3.96
CA ALA A 107 17.57 23.88 4.89
C ALA A 107 17.51 23.39 6.34
N MET A 108 18.37 23.95 7.21
CA MET A 108 18.15 23.87 8.64
C MET A 108 16.92 24.69 9.01
N VAL A 109 16.05 24.16 9.87
CA VAL A 109 14.86 24.86 10.36
C VAL A 109 14.92 25.02 11.87
N ASP A 110 14.35 26.13 12.37
CA ASP A 110 14.15 26.36 13.79
C ASP A 110 12.96 25.55 14.35
N GLU A 111 12.69 25.69 15.66
CA GLU A 111 11.57 25.01 16.33
C GLU A 111 10.18 25.41 15.76
N ASN A 112 10.10 26.54 15.04
CA ASN A 112 8.88 27.05 14.43
C ASN A 112 8.77 26.66 12.94
N GLY A 113 9.76 25.94 12.38
CA GLY A 113 9.79 25.52 10.98
C GLY A 113 10.32 26.58 10.01
N ASN A 114 10.92 27.69 10.52
CA ASN A 114 11.53 28.71 9.66
C ASN A 114 12.94 28.33 9.28
N GLN A 115 13.34 28.63 8.05
CA GLN A 115 14.72 28.39 7.57
C GLN A 115 15.73 29.27 8.32
N ILE A 116 16.78 28.64 8.85
CA ILE A 116 17.88 29.33 9.52
C ILE A 116 18.78 29.96 8.45
N LYS A 117 19.12 31.26 8.63
CA LYS A 117 20.05 32.00 7.78
C LYS A 117 21.32 32.34 8.52
N ASP A 118 22.45 32.35 7.80
CA ASP A 118 23.73 32.80 8.31
C ASP A 118 23.79 34.32 8.44
N GLU A 119 24.89 34.86 8.95
CA GLU A 119 25.11 36.30 9.12
C GLU A 119 25.10 37.06 7.78
N ASN A 120 25.28 36.39 6.67
CA ASN A 120 25.24 36.94 5.32
C ASN A 120 23.87 36.81 4.66
N GLY A 121 22.86 36.26 5.35
CA GLY A 121 21.51 36.06 4.85
C GLY A 121 21.31 34.80 4.00
N ASN A 122 22.35 33.94 3.88
CA ASN A 122 22.25 32.68 3.12
C ASN A 122 21.59 31.60 3.97
N ILE A 123 20.83 30.73 3.32
CA ILE A 123 20.19 29.57 3.98
C ILE A 123 21.26 28.57 4.40
N VAL A 124 21.25 28.21 5.69
CA VAL A 124 22.14 27.20 6.26
C VAL A 124 21.64 25.83 5.83
N LYS A 125 22.48 25.07 5.10
CA LYS A 125 22.15 23.72 4.63
C LYS A 125 22.32 22.70 5.73
N ASP A 126 21.33 21.83 5.90
CA ASP A 126 21.41 20.67 6.79
C ASP A 126 22.16 19.53 6.09
N PRO A 127 23.33 19.10 6.61
CA PRO A 127 24.11 18.03 5.99
C PRO A 127 23.39 16.67 6.06
N ASP A 128 22.48 16.47 7.00
CA ASP A 128 21.72 15.22 7.17
C ASP A 128 20.43 15.19 6.34
N ALA A 129 20.04 16.33 5.77
CA ALA A 129 18.83 16.40 4.95
C ALA A 129 18.92 15.53 3.71
N PHE A 130 17.81 14.85 3.36
CA PHE A 130 17.67 14.01 2.19
C PHE A 130 18.11 14.74 0.91
N ASN A 131 17.67 15.98 0.75
CA ASN A 131 17.93 16.79 -0.45
C ASN A 131 19.40 17.15 -0.64
N ASN A 132 20.20 17.17 0.44
CA ASN A 132 21.64 17.49 0.41
C ASN A 132 22.52 16.25 0.25
N GLN A 133 21.95 15.05 0.30
CA GLN A 133 22.69 13.81 0.08
C GLN A 133 23.06 13.62 -1.41
N LYS A 134 24.06 12.78 -1.66
CA LYS A 134 24.53 12.47 -3.02
C LYS A 134 23.37 11.97 -3.90
N ALA A 135 23.28 12.49 -5.11
CA ALA A 135 22.17 12.20 -6.04
C ALA A 135 21.96 10.69 -6.28
N TRP A 136 23.03 9.90 -6.43
CA TRP A 136 22.93 8.46 -6.63
C TRP A 136 22.29 7.73 -5.43
N LYS A 137 22.58 8.17 -4.18
CA LYS A 137 21.94 7.60 -2.98
C LYS A 137 20.45 7.85 -2.99
N ARG A 138 20.03 9.09 -3.30
CA ARG A 138 18.61 9.45 -3.43
C ARG A 138 17.91 8.64 -4.51
N LEU A 139 18.57 8.44 -5.67
CA LEU A 139 18.03 7.62 -6.74
C LEU A 139 17.80 6.18 -6.31
N VAL A 140 18.76 5.56 -5.59
CA VAL A 140 18.61 4.19 -5.06
C VAL A 140 17.44 4.10 -4.08
N VAL A 141 17.29 5.08 -3.18
CA VAL A 141 16.16 5.11 -2.24
C VAL A 141 14.83 5.21 -3.01
N LEU A 142 14.71 6.13 -3.97
CA LEU A 142 13.50 6.31 -4.76
C LEU A 142 13.12 5.07 -5.58
N PHE A 143 14.11 4.37 -6.12
CA PHE A 143 13.86 3.14 -6.89
C PHE A 143 13.51 1.94 -6.01
N SER A 144 13.97 1.92 -4.76
CA SER A 144 13.86 0.75 -3.87
C SER A 144 12.43 0.36 -3.54
N GLY A 145 11.49 1.31 -3.49
CA GLY A 145 10.07 1.02 -3.27
C GLY A 145 9.48 0.16 -4.40
N ALA A 146 9.67 0.58 -5.65
CA ALA A 146 9.23 -0.18 -6.82
C ALA A 146 9.95 -1.54 -6.92
N PHE A 147 11.23 -1.58 -6.57
CA PHE A 147 12.02 -2.81 -6.57
C PHE A 147 11.48 -3.83 -5.55
N MET A 148 11.09 -3.41 -4.35
CA MET A 148 10.46 -4.29 -3.35
C MET A 148 9.12 -4.84 -3.82
N ASN A 149 8.30 -4.04 -4.52
CA ASN A 149 7.06 -4.53 -5.12
C ASN A 149 7.34 -5.59 -6.20
N PHE A 150 8.36 -5.38 -7.03
CA PHE A 150 8.77 -6.36 -8.03
C PHE A 150 9.24 -7.67 -7.38
N LEU A 151 10.06 -7.61 -6.34
CA LEU A 151 10.48 -8.81 -5.59
C LEU A 151 9.29 -9.55 -4.96
N SER A 152 8.36 -8.80 -4.35
CA SER A 152 7.17 -9.40 -3.75
C SER A 152 6.28 -10.10 -4.78
N ALA A 153 6.16 -9.54 -5.99
CA ALA A 153 5.43 -10.16 -7.09
C ALA A 153 6.07 -11.50 -7.51
N ILE A 154 7.40 -11.56 -7.62
CA ILE A 154 8.12 -12.82 -7.91
C ILE A 154 7.84 -13.86 -6.82
N VAL A 155 7.92 -13.48 -5.56
CA VAL A 155 7.65 -14.39 -4.43
C VAL A 155 6.21 -14.91 -4.48
N ILE A 156 5.23 -14.04 -4.69
CA ILE A 156 3.81 -14.42 -4.76
C ILE A 156 3.57 -15.38 -5.93
N ILE A 157 4.10 -15.08 -7.12
CA ILE A 157 3.97 -15.93 -8.31
C ILE A 157 4.62 -17.29 -8.06
N THR A 158 5.81 -17.32 -7.44
CA THR A 158 6.50 -18.57 -7.12
C THR A 158 5.68 -19.43 -6.16
N ILE A 159 5.14 -18.83 -5.09
CA ILE A 159 4.27 -19.54 -4.14
C ILE A 159 3.02 -20.06 -4.85
N TYR A 160 2.41 -19.25 -5.69
CA TYR A 160 1.22 -19.65 -6.44
C TYR A 160 1.48 -20.88 -7.31
N PHE A 161 2.55 -20.87 -8.13
CA PHE A 161 2.87 -22.00 -9.00
C PHE A 161 3.33 -23.25 -8.24
N THR A 162 3.97 -23.10 -7.10
CA THR A 162 4.34 -24.25 -6.27
C THR A 162 3.14 -24.88 -5.57
N ALA A 163 2.15 -24.07 -5.18
CA ALA A 163 0.96 -24.54 -4.46
C ALA A 163 -0.09 -25.16 -5.40
N TYR A 164 -0.30 -24.56 -6.58
CA TYR A 164 -1.39 -24.94 -7.49
C TYR A 164 -0.92 -25.66 -8.76
N GLY A 165 0.39 -25.73 -9.00
CA GLY A 165 0.98 -26.29 -10.21
C GLY A 165 0.78 -25.40 -11.43
N GLN A 166 1.40 -25.78 -12.54
CA GLN A 166 1.11 -25.20 -13.85
C GLN A 166 0.03 -26.06 -14.53
N LEU A 167 -1.07 -25.44 -14.94
CA LEU A 167 -1.93 -26.02 -15.96
C LEU A 167 -1.15 -25.94 -17.29
N LEU A 168 -0.26 -26.90 -17.52
CA LEU A 168 0.30 -27.07 -18.87
C LEU A 168 -0.88 -27.44 -19.76
N PRO A 169 -1.11 -26.74 -20.89
CA PRO A 169 -2.08 -27.20 -21.86
C PRO A 169 -1.63 -28.61 -22.29
N ASP A 170 -2.51 -29.60 -22.10
CA ASP A 170 -2.29 -30.93 -22.68
C ASP A 170 -2.06 -30.71 -24.17
N VAL A 171 -0.85 -30.98 -24.64
CA VAL A 171 -0.57 -31.06 -26.06
C VAL A 171 -1.37 -32.27 -26.55
N VAL A 172 -2.56 -31.99 -27.07
CA VAL A 172 -3.37 -33.00 -27.75
C VAL A 172 -2.47 -33.62 -28.82
N GLY A 173 -2.09 -34.89 -28.60
CA GLY A 173 -1.21 -35.59 -29.50
C GLY A 173 -1.76 -35.49 -30.92
N VAL A 174 -0.95 -34.97 -31.82
CA VAL A 174 -1.19 -35.10 -33.26
C VAL A 174 -1.15 -36.58 -33.56
N HIS A 175 -2.32 -37.18 -33.73
CA HIS A 175 -2.42 -38.52 -34.31
C HIS A 175 -1.96 -38.39 -35.76
N ASP A 176 -0.75 -38.87 -36.03
CA ASP A 176 -0.29 -39.16 -37.39
C ASP A 176 -1.20 -40.25 -37.98
N THR A 177 -1.95 -39.91 -39.01
CA THR A 177 -2.70 -40.81 -39.88
C THR A 177 -1.83 -41.19 -41.07
#